data_ea234f44d174e890c29b5763367e320d
#
_entry.id   ea234f44d174e890c29b5763367e320d
#
_cell.length_a   1.000
_cell.length_b   1.000
_cell.length_c   1.000
_cell.angle_alpha   90.00
_cell.angle_beta   90.00
_cell.angle_gamma   90.00
#
_symmetry.space_group_name_H-M   'P 1'
#
loop_
_entity.id
_entity.type
_entity.pdbx_description
1 polymer ?
#
loop_
_entity_poly.entity_id
_entity_poly.type
_entity_poly.pdbx_seq_one_letter_code
_entity_poly.pdbx_strand_id
1 'polypeptide(L)'
;MKNNILKTLIVCAGKNEDFSFAKSIGVGLVEASAGLCQLLFKFNAVASKNSGAKNVRGVAGIMGEQSVASELSVANKPDKIIFIGTCGLYQKGDKKGLNALNLSENGKIKENLGAKNLASESQKPLQLLEIYESTHCFNVEASKLTNAFYSPAECEINLNVSYETKKCNSSNYICTDENVAARFADLGLELENMESFAVLSVAKRFGISATCFLCATNFCDKNAHQSFLQNHAQAKKNLELFLQEKNLI
;
A
#
# COMPACT_ATOMS: atom_id res chain seq x y z
N MET A 1 36.27 4.12 4.52
CA MET A 1 34.96 3.56 4.08
C MET A 1 33.97 4.71 4.03
N LYS A 2 33.44 5.07 2.85
CA LYS A 2 32.40 6.10 2.75
C LYS A 2 31.12 5.47 3.33
N ASN A 3 30.62 5.99 4.44
CA ASN A 3 29.29 5.65 4.94
C ASN A 3 28.28 6.07 3.86
N ASN A 4 27.81 5.10 3.08
CA ASN A 4 26.67 5.30 2.18
C ASN A 4 25.43 5.49 3.06
N ILE A 5 25.07 6.74 3.34
CA ILE A 5 23.80 7.07 3.98
C ILE A 5 22.72 6.68 2.97
N LEU A 6 21.93 5.68 3.30
CA LEU A 6 20.78 5.25 2.49
C LEU A 6 19.85 6.43 2.23
N LYS A 7 19.59 6.74 0.96
CA LYS A 7 18.66 7.82 0.58
C LYS A 7 17.24 7.32 0.71
N THR A 8 16.58 7.65 1.79
CA THR A 8 15.18 7.30 2.03
C THR A 8 14.27 8.41 1.53
N LEU A 9 13.25 8.05 0.73
CA LEU A 9 12.16 8.93 0.32
C LEU A 9 10.91 8.59 1.14
N ILE A 10 10.46 9.51 1.98
CA ILE A 10 9.23 9.37 2.74
C ILE A 10 8.11 10.07 1.97
N VAL A 11 7.00 9.36 1.75
CA VAL A 11 5.83 9.85 1.02
C VAL A 11 4.55 9.60 1.81
N CYS A 12 3.54 10.44 1.56
CA CYS A 12 2.20 10.36 2.15
C CYS A 12 1.15 10.72 1.09
N ALA A 13 -0.12 10.42 1.35
CA ALA A 13 -1.20 10.77 0.44
C ALA A 13 -1.37 12.29 0.26
N GLY A 14 -1.12 13.07 1.31
CA GLY A 14 -1.38 14.50 1.32
C GLY A 14 -2.79 14.85 1.80
N LYS A 15 -3.24 16.08 1.62
CA LYS A 15 -4.49 16.60 2.16
C LYS A 15 -4.53 16.45 3.70
N ASN A 16 -5.45 15.63 4.21
CA ASN A 16 -5.55 15.39 5.65
C ASN A 16 -4.33 14.64 6.21
N GLU A 17 -3.63 13.86 5.38
CA GLU A 17 -2.45 13.08 5.73
C GLU A 17 -1.14 13.77 5.31
N ASP A 18 -1.09 15.11 5.37
CA ASP A 18 0.11 15.87 5.07
C ASP A 18 1.06 15.94 6.29
N PHE A 19 2.37 15.74 6.03
CA PHE A 19 3.43 15.79 7.03
C PHE A 19 4.58 16.66 6.51
N SER A 20 5.16 17.50 7.35
CA SER A 20 6.22 18.44 6.96
C SER A 20 7.48 17.75 6.43
N PHE A 21 7.75 16.54 6.86
CA PHE A 21 8.93 15.74 6.51
C PHE A 21 8.68 14.75 5.35
N ALA A 22 7.43 14.55 4.91
CA ALA A 22 7.08 13.65 3.81
C ALA A 22 6.70 14.42 2.54
N LYS A 23 6.74 13.75 1.39
CA LYS A 23 6.28 14.30 0.12
C LYS A 23 4.90 13.76 -0.22
N SER A 24 3.94 14.67 -0.47
CA SER A 24 2.60 14.29 -0.92
C SER A 24 2.63 13.72 -2.33
N ILE A 25 1.94 12.60 -2.54
CA ILE A 25 1.86 11.91 -3.83
C ILE A 25 0.46 11.87 -4.43
N GLY A 26 -0.56 12.31 -3.69
CA GLY A 26 -1.98 12.26 -4.10
C GLY A 26 -2.76 11.15 -3.43
N VAL A 27 -4.08 11.29 -3.42
CA VAL A 27 -5.02 10.37 -2.78
C VAL A 27 -5.59 9.38 -3.80
N GLY A 28 -5.58 8.09 -3.46
CA GLY A 28 -6.07 7.00 -4.28
C GLY A 28 -5.05 6.46 -5.27
N LEU A 29 -5.37 5.33 -5.89
CA LEU A 29 -4.42 4.54 -6.69
C LEU A 29 -3.80 5.33 -7.85
N VAL A 30 -4.60 6.10 -8.59
CA VAL A 30 -4.14 6.81 -9.79
C VAL A 30 -3.24 7.98 -9.42
N GLU A 31 -3.71 8.85 -8.54
CA GLU A 31 -2.96 10.04 -8.12
C GLU A 31 -1.67 9.66 -7.40
N ALA A 32 -1.70 8.67 -6.52
CA ALA A 32 -0.50 8.20 -5.82
C ALA A 32 0.54 7.61 -6.79
N SER A 33 0.10 6.84 -7.80
CA SER A 33 1.00 6.33 -8.84
C SER A 33 1.64 7.45 -9.65
N ALA A 34 0.84 8.40 -10.13
CA ALA A 34 1.31 9.52 -10.94
C ALA A 34 2.23 10.45 -10.13
N GLY A 35 1.84 10.79 -8.91
CA GLY A 35 2.62 11.65 -8.03
C GLY A 35 3.96 11.05 -7.65
N LEU A 36 4.00 9.75 -7.30
CA LEU A 36 5.26 9.07 -6.99
C LEU A 36 6.17 8.99 -8.22
N CYS A 37 5.63 8.66 -9.40
CA CYS A 37 6.42 8.68 -10.64
C CYS A 37 7.02 10.07 -10.90
N GLN A 38 6.25 11.15 -10.76
CA GLN A 38 6.75 12.51 -10.91
C GLN A 38 7.88 12.83 -9.93
N LEU A 39 7.76 12.41 -8.67
CA LEU A 39 8.84 12.60 -7.68
C LEU A 39 10.10 11.86 -8.09
N LEU A 40 10.00 10.60 -8.51
CA LEU A 40 11.14 9.79 -8.92
C LEU A 40 11.84 10.36 -10.15
N PHE A 41 11.10 10.89 -11.12
CA PHE A 41 11.68 11.60 -12.28
C PHE A 41 12.40 12.90 -11.89
N LYS A 42 11.87 13.67 -10.93
CA LYS A 42 12.54 14.88 -10.43
C LYS A 42 13.85 14.56 -9.71
N PHE A 43 13.93 13.46 -8.97
CA PHE A 43 15.20 12.99 -8.37
C PHE A 43 16.29 12.80 -9.41
N ASN A 44 15.98 12.25 -10.59
CA ASN A 44 16.92 12.09 -11.70
C ASN A 44 17.35 13.40 -12.35
N ALA A 45 16.40 14.33 -12.56
CA ALA A 45 16.67 15.58 -13.25
C ALA A 45 17.59 16.53 -12.46
N VAL A 46 17.50 16.55 -11.14
CA VAL A 46 18.38 17.37 -10.27
C VAL A 46 19.81 16.88 -10.32
N ALA A 47 20.01 15.59 -10.41
CA ALA A 47 21.34 15.00 -10.42
C ALA A 47 22.05 15.14 -11.77
N SER A 48 21.32 15.15 -12.89
CA SER A 48 21.92 15.40 -14.22
C SER A 48 22.45 16.82 -14.35
N LYS A 49 21.85 17.79 -13.66
CA LYS A 49 22.37 19.18 -13.59
C LYS A 49 23.69 19.29 -12.80
N ASN A 50 23.87 18.48 -11.78
CA ASN A 50 25.08 18.48 -10.94
C ASN A 50 26.25 17.69 -11.56
N SER A 51 25.99 16.82 -12.54
CA SER A 51 27.02 15.99 -13.19
C SER A 51 27.58 16.55 -14.49
N GLY A 52 27.11 17.73 -14.94
CA GLY A 52 27.62 18.36 -16.18
C GLY A 52 27.28 17.58 -17.46
N ALA A 53 26.41 16.59 -17.42
CA ALA A 53 26.03 15.79 -18.58
C ALA A 53 25.13 16.61 -19.53
N LYS A 54 25.55 16.72 -20.80
CA LYS A 54 24.84 17.43 -21.87
C LYS A 54 23.44 16.83 -22.03
N ASN A 55 22.41 17.70 -22.01
CA ASN A 55 21.03 17.36 -22.32
C ASN A 55 20.90 16.57 -23.61
N VAL A 56 20.61 15.29 -23.54
CA VAL A 56 20.06 14.54 -24.66
C VAL A 56 18.55 14.82 -24.71
N ARG A 57 18.13 15.64 -25.66
CA ARG A 57 16.71 15.81 -26.01
C ARG A 57 16.24 14.48 -26.61
N GLY A 58 15.61 13.66 -25.79
CA GLY A 58 14.95 12.41 -26.23
C GLY A 58 13.67 12.74 -26.99
N VAL A 59 13.56 12.20 -28.16
CA VAL A 59 12.38 12.19 -29.03
C VAL A 59 11.30 11.34 -28.34
N ALA A 60 10.09 11.91 -28.22
CA ALA A 60 8.90 11.17 -27.76
C ALA A 60 8.51 10.14 -28.84
N GLY A 61 9.03 8.94 -28.72
CA GLY A 61 8.62 7.77 -29.50
C GLY A 61 7.89 6.78 -28.61
N ILE A 62 6.77 6.29 -29.11
CA ILE A 62 5.99 5.19 -28.52
C ILE A 62 6.91 3.96 -28.42
N MET A 63 7.42 3.68 -27.24
CA MET A 63 8.24 2.49 -26.98
C MET A 63 7.59 1.59 -25.93
N GLY A 64 7.67 0.28 -26.16
CA GLY A 64 7.07 -0.77 -25.33
C GLY A 64 7.59 -0.80 -23.89
N GLU A 65 6.88 -1.53 -23.06
CA GLU A 65 6.98 -1.56 -21.59
C GLU A 65 8.37 -1.81 -20.96
N GLN A 66 9.37 -2.23 -21.70
CA GLN A 66 10.72 -2.52 -21.18
C GLN A 66 11.68 -1.33 -21.17
N SER A 67 11.38 -0.20 -21.83
CA SER A 67 12.37 0.86 -22.06
C SER A 67 12.39 1.97 -20.99
N VAL A 68 11.32 2.18 -20.24
CA VAL A 68 11.22 3.29 -19.26
C VAL A 68 12.07 3.07 -18.01
N ALA A 69 12.26 1.83 -17.60
CA ALA A 69 13.05 1.50 -16.42
C ALA A 69 14.57 1.59 -16.64
N SER A 70 15.05 1.46 -17.90
CA SER A 70 16.47 1.48 -18.24
C SER A 70 17.07 2.89 -18.32
N GLU A 71 16.26 3.92 -18.54
CA GLU A 71 16.72 5.31 -18.64
C GLU A 71 16.87 6.05 -17.30
N LEU A 72 16.34 5.49 -16.22
CA LEU A 72 16.62 5.99 -14.89
C LEU A 72 18.06 5.64 -14.52
N SER A 73 18.97 6.61 -14.70
CA SER A 73 20.37 6.40 -14.33
C SER A 73 20.42 5.93 -12.85
N VAL A 74 21.04 4.78 -12.63
CA VAL A 74 21.14 4.09 -11.34
C VAL A 74 21.69 4.99 -10.21
N ALA A 75 22.34 6.11 -10.56
CA ALA A 75 23.12 6.93 -9.64
C ALA A 75 22.28 7.81 -8.68
N ASN A 76 20.99 8.00 -8.90
CA ASN A 76 20.23 9.05 -8.18
C ASN A 76 18.80 8.72 -7.75
N LYS A 77 18.38 7.45 -7.85
CA LYS A 77 17.11 7.03 -7.26
C LYS A 77 17.25 6.89 -5.74
N PRO A 78 16.17 7.04 -4.96
CA PRO A 78 16.21 6.67 -3.55
C PRO A 78 16.47 5.17 -3.40
N ASP A 79 17.17 4.80 -2.34
CA ASP A 79 17.45 3.40 -2.03
C ASP A 79 16.21 2.72 -1.44
N LYS A 80 15.36 3.50 -0.75
CA LYS A 80 14.14 3.04 -0.11
C LYS A 80 13.03 4.08 -0.19
N ILE A 81 11.81 3.62 -0.40
CA ILE A 81 10.58 4.41 -0.27
C ILE A 81 9.85 3.96 1.00
N ILE A 82 9.42 4.92 1.81
CA ILE A 82 8.55 4.70 2.97
C ILE A 82 7.26 5.46 2.71
N PHE A 83 6.15 4.75 2.59
CA PHE A 83 4.82 5.36 2.59
C PHE A 83 4.27 5.38 4.02
N ILE A 84 3.73 6.52 4.43
CA ILE A 84 3.06 6.70 5.71
C ILE A 84 1.64 7.19 5.49
N GLY A 85 0.69 6.63 6.23
CA GLY A 85 -0.71 6.99 6.12
C GLY A 85 -1.56 6.33 7.19
N THR A 86 -2.87 6.46 7.05
CA THR A 86 -3.83 5.79 7.91
C THR A 86 -4.45 4.57 7.21
N CYS A 87 -5.07 3.69 7.99
CA CYS A 87 -5.76 2.53 7.44
C CYS A 87 -7.03 2.20 8.24
N GLY A 88 -7.96 1.55 7.56
CA GLY A 88 -9.05 0.81 8.15
C GLY A 88 -8.62 -0.63 8.50
N LEU A 89 -9.35 -1.26 9.42
CA LEU A 89 -9.16 -2.63 9.84
C LEU A 89 -10.32 -3.49 9.36
N TYR A 90 -10.01 -4.55 8.62
CA TYR A 90 -10.99 -5.60 8.32
C TYR A 90 -11.14 -6.52 9.54
N GLN A 91 -12.38 -6.86 9.89
CA GLN A 91 -12.70 -7.79 10.96
C GLN A 91 -13.41 -9.02 10.41
N LYS A 92 -13.04 -10.20 10.92
CA LYS A 92 -13.81 -11.41 10.62
C LYS A 92 -15.18 -11.28 11.26
N GLY A 93 -16.22 -11.50 10.46
CA GLY A 93 -17.59 -11.52 10.96
C GLY A 93 -17.82 -12.65 11.97
N ASP A 94 -18.70 -12.41 12.92
CA ASP A 94 -19.22 -13.49 13.75
C ASP A 94 -19.95 -14.49 12.85
N LYS A 95 -19.52 -15.76 12.85
CA LYS A 95 -20.08 -16.83 11.98
C LYS A 95 -21.58 -17.03 12.15
N LYS A 96 -22.26 -16.36 13.07
CA LYS A 96 -23.70 -16.43 13.31
C LYS A 96 -24.55 -15.62 12.31
N GLY A 97 -23.97 -14.69 11.54
CA GLY A 97 -24.70 -13.82 10.60
C GLY A 97 -24.62 -14.26 9.13
N LEU A 98 -23.74 -15.16 8.75
CA LEU A 98 -23.47 -15.49 7.33
C LEU A 98 -24.51 -16.39 6.63
N ASN A 99 -25.56 -16.86 7.33
CA ASN A 99 -26.55 -17.78 6.75
C ASN A 99 -27.68 -17.10 5.95
N ALA A 100 -27.61 -15.79 5.68
CA ALA A 100 -28.72 -15.05 5.06
C ALA A 100 -28.57 -14.73 3.56
N LEU A 101 -27.47 -15.08 2.93
CA LEU A 101 -27.34 -14.96 1.47
C LEU A 101 -27.10 -16.35 0.87
N ASN A 102 -28.21 -17.03 0.55
CA ASN A 102 -28.21 -18.26 -0.26
C ASN A 102 -27.61 -17.95 -1.63
N LEU A 103 -26.31 -18.17 -1.81
CA LEU A 103 -25.69 -18.37 -3.09
C LEU A 103 -25.55 -19.88 -3.30
N SER A 104 -26.24 -20.39 -4.32
CA SER A 104 -26.31 -21.79 -4.71
C SER A 104 -24.93 -22.46 -4.71
N GLU A 105 -24.87 -23.60 -4.04
CA GLU A 105 -23.79 -24.58 -4.13
C GLU A 105 -23.68 -25.10 -5.56
N ASN A 106 -22.84 -24.52 -6.37
CA ASN A 106 -22.29 -25.20 -7.56
C ASN A 106 -21.14 -24.37 -8.15
N GLY A 107 -19.96 -24.55 -7.61
CA GLY A 107 -18.73 -24.00 -8.17
C GLY A 107 -17.52 -24.55 -7.43
N LYS A 108 -17.10 -25.76 -7.81
CA LYS A 108 -15.83 -26.32 -7.34
C LYS A 108 -14.67 -25.44 -7.83
N ILE A 109 -14.16 -24.59 -6.99
CA ILE A 109 -12.86 -23.96 -7.17
C ILE A 109 -11.82 -25.00 -6.77
N LYS A 110 -11.00 -25.44 -7.72
CA LYS A 110 -9.81 -26.23 -7.42
C LYS A 110 -8.86 -25.32 -6.61
N GLU A 111 -8.77 -25.63 -5.32
CA GLU A 111 -7.75 -25.13 -4.42
C GLU A 111 -6.37 -25.53 -4.96
N ASN A 112 -5.62 -24.54 -5.42
CA ASN A 112 -4.17 -24.59 -5.57
C ASN A 112 -3.52 -23.42 -4.84
N LEU A 113 -3.95 -23.21 -3.61
CA LEU A 113 -3.17 -22.48 -2.61
C LEU A 113 -2.87 -23.49 -1.51
N GLY A 114 -1.64 -24.02 -1.53
CA GLY A 114 -1.15 -24.95 -0.52
C GLY A 114 -1.22 -24.33 0.88
N ALA A 115 -2.39 -24.45 1.50
CA ALA A 115 -2.55 -24.19 2.91
C ALA A 115 -1.86 -25.32 3.69
N LYS A 116 -0.56 -25.15 3.97
CA LYS A 116 0.04 -25.84 5.12
C LYS A 116 -0.62 -25.24 6.36
N ASN A 117 -1.44 -26.07 7.02
CA ASN A 117 -1.88 -25.82 8.39
C ASN A 117 -0.66 -25.75 9.31
N LEU A 118 -0.08 -24.56 9.45
CA LEU A 118 0.75 -24.18 10.57
C LEU A 118 -0.20 -23.69 11.66
N ALA A 119 -0.18 -24.37 12.80
CA ALA A 119 -0.92 -24.00 13.99
C ALA A 119 -0.73 -22.49 14.22
N SER A 120 -1.83 -21.75 14.21
CA SER A 120 -1.84 -20.31 14.42
C SER A 120 -1.38 -20.04 15.86
N GLU A 121 -0.16 -19.54 16.02
CA GLU A 121 0.12 -18.69 17.17
C GLU A 121 -0.97 -17.63 17.22
N SER A 122 -1.59 -17.42 18.38
CA SER A 122 -2.67 -16.47 18.57
C SER A 122 -2.17 -15.06 18.23
N GLN A 123 -2.37 -14.63 16.99
CA GLN A 123 -2.01 -13.28 16.59
C GLN A 123 -2.83 -12.30 17.43
N LYS A 124 -2.15 -11.36 18.07
CA LYS A 124 -2.80 -10.27 18.81
C LYS A 124 -3.85 -9.61 17.91
N PRO A 125 -5.08 -9.38 18.38
CA PRO A 125 -6.10 -8.74 17.57
C PRO A 125 -5.65 -7.34 17.14
N LEU A 126 -6.03 -6.93 15.91
CA LEU A 126 -5.72 -5.61 15.39
C LEU A 126 -6.44 -4.54 16.23
N GLN A 127 -5.77 -3.43 16.51
CA GLN A 127 -6.26 -2.37 17.38
C GLN A 127 -6.15 -1.00 16.72
N LEU A 128 -7.08 -0.11 17.06
CA LEU A 128 -7.03 1.28 16.63
C LEU A 128 -5.80 1.99 17.22
N LEU A 129 -5.28 2.96 16.48
CA LEU A 129 -4.12 3.79 16.82
C LEU A 129 -2.79 3.01 16.94
N GLU A 130 -2.78 1.71 16.64
CA GLU A 130 -1.54 0.95 16.42
C GLU A 130 -1.02 1.16 15.00
N ILE A 131 0.31 1.04 14.85
CA ILE A 131 0.98 1.16 13.56
C ILE A 131 1.32 -0.23 13.05
N TYR A 132 0.95 -0.48 11.80
CA TYR A 132 1.19 -1.73 11.10
C TYR A 132 2.12 -1.52 9.92
N GLU A 133 3.06 -2.44 9.75
CA GLU A 133 3.90 -2.48 8.56
C GLU A 133 3.25 -3.36 7.48
N SER A 134 3.31 -2.89 6.23
CA SER A 134 2.91 -3.67 5.07
C SER A 134 3.91 -3.53 3.93
N THR A 135 4.42 -4.66 3.45
CA THR A 135 5.14 -4.83 2.19
C THR A 135 4.37 -5.75 1.25
N HIS A 136 3.19 -6.20 1.68
CA HIS A 136 2.32 -7.13 0.97
C HIS A 136 0.94 -6.49 0.75
N CYS A 137 0.76 -5.94 -0.46
CA CYS A 137 -0.44 -5.19 -0.79
C CYS A 137 -1.23 -5.85 -1.93
N PHE A 138 -2.53 -5.59 -1.91
CA PHE A 138 -3.50 -6.11 -2.86
C PHE A 138 -4.32 -4.97 -3.46
N ASN A 139 -4.83 -5.17 -4.66
CA ASN A 139 -5.89 -4.38 -5.26
C ASN A 139 -7.07 -5.29 -5.58
N VAL A 140 -7.86 -5.58 -4.57
CA VAL A 140 -9.08 -6.40 -4.67
C VAL A 140 -10.28 -5.49 -4.52
N GLU A 141 -11.03 -5.32 -5.62
CA GLU A 141 -12.26 -4.54 -5.65
C GLU A 141 -13.45 -5.34 -5.10
N ALA A 142 -14.45 -4.65 -4.56
CA ALA A 142 -15.67 -5.28 -4.03
C ALA A 142 -16.41 -6.13 -5.08
N SER A 143 -16.30 -5.80 -6.37
CA SER A 143 -16.82 -6.58 -7.47
C SER A 143 -16.31 -8.02 -7.49
N LYS A 144 -15.05 -8.27 -7.08
CA LYS A 144 -14.51 -9.62 -6.97
C LYS A 144 -15.25 -10.49 -5.97
N LEU A 145 -15.84 -9.90 -4.95
CA LEU A 145 -16.61 -10.63 -3.95
C LEU A 145 -17.92 -11.21 -4.49
N THR A 146 -18.38 -10.77 -5.66
CA THR A 146 -19.61 -11.29 -6.30
C THR A 146 -19.37 -12.53 -7.15
N ASN A 147 -18.10 -12.92 -7.39
CA ASN A 147 -17.68 -13.98 -8.31
C ASN A 147 -18.17 -13.80 -9.77
N ALA A 148 -18.65 -12.60 -10.13
CA ALA A 148 -19.13 -12.27 -11.46
C ALA A 148 -18.08 -11.58 -12.33
N PHE A 149 -16.89 -11.28 -11.77
CA PHE A 149 -15.83 -10.53 -12.44
C PHE A 149 -14.48 -11.22 -12.25
N TYR A 150 -13.64 -11.09 -13.25
CA TYR A 150 -12.21 -11.44 -13.15
C TYR A 150 -11.35 -10.27 -13.58
N SER A 151 -10.13 -10.18 -13.06
CA SER A 151 -9.15 -9.19 -13.50
C SER A 151 -7.97 -9.89 -14.17
N PRO A 152 -7.54 -9.45 -15.37
CA PRO A 152 -6.30 -9.90 -15.97
C PRO A 152 -5.08 -9.18 -15.39
N ALA A 153 -5.28 -8.12 -14.58
CA ALA A 153 -4.20 -7.36 -13.98
C ALA A 153 -3.60 -8.09 -12.77
N GLU A 154 -2.32 -7.83 -12.48
CA GLU A 154 -1.67 -8.23 -11.24
C GLU A 154 -2.33 -7.45 -10.09
N CYS A 155 -2.97 -8.17 -9.18
CA CYS A 155 -3.70 -7.59 -8.04
C CYS A 155 -3.00 -7.84 -6.71
N GLU A 156 -1.78 -8.37 -6.71
CA GLU A 156 -1.00 -8.69 -5.51
C GLU A 156 0.46 -8.31 -5.71
N ILE A 157 1.04 -7.66 -4.72
CA ILE A 157 2.46 -7.29 -4.68
C ILE A 157 3.01 -7.58 -3.30
N ASN A 158 4.06 -8.39 -3.22
CA ASN A 158 4.87 -8.57 -2.02
C ASN A 158 6.33 -8.21 -2.36
N LEU A 159 6.85 -7.14 -1.75
CA LEU A 159 8.22 -6.70 -1.95
C LEU A 159 9.20 -7.32 -0.95
N ASN A 160 8.71 -7.94 0.12
CA ASN A 160 9.56 -8.63 1.07
C ASN A 160 8.91 -9.94 1.51
N VAL A 161 9.41 -11.04 0.96
CA VAL A 161 8.92 -12.40 1.27
C VAL A 161 9.68 -13.05 2.43
N SER A 162 10.69 -12.39 2.97
CA SER A 162 11.55 -12.96 4.02
C SER A 162 10.95 -12.85 5.42
N TYR A 163 9.99 -11.95 5.63
CA TYR A 163 9.20 -11.88 6.86
C TYR A 163 7.74 -11.47 6.57
N GLU A 164 6.85 -11.89 7.43
CA GLU A 164 5.43 -11.63 7.29
C GLU A 164 5.09 -10.22 7.78
N THR A 165 4.40 -9.45 6.93
CA THR A 165 3.81 -8.15 7.26
C THR A 165 2.30 -8.21 7.10
N LYS A 166 1.58 -7.18 7.56
CA LYS A 166 0.13 -7.12 7.42
C LYS A 166 -0.28 -6.98 5.96
N LYS A 167 -1.29 -7.75 5.55
CA LYS A 167 -1.83 -7.74 4.19
C LYS A 167 -2.79 -6.57 4.03
N CYS A 168 -2.40 -5.61 3.20
CA CYS A 168 -3.16 -4.38 2.96
C CYS A 168 -3.87 -4.43 1.61
N ASN A 169 -5.19 -4.22 1.60
CA ASN A 169 -5.94 -3.99 0.37
C ASN A 169 -5.99 -2.50 0.04
N SER A 170 -5.85 -2.15 -1.22
CA SER A 170 -6.01 -0.78 -1.70
C SER A 170 -7.06 -0.71 -2.79
N SER A 171 -8.03 0.17 -2.59
CA SER A 171 -9.04 0.54 -3.58
C SER A 171 -9.32 2.03 -3.54
N ASN A 172 -10.06 2.57 -4.51
CA ASN A 172 -10.47 3.98 -4.50
C ASN A 172 -11.71 4.23 -3.62
N TYR A 173 -12.18 3.23 -2.91
CA TYR A 173 -13.36 3.30 -2.04
C TYR A 173 -13.01 2.84 -0.63
N ILE A 174 -13.65 3.48 0.35
CA ILE A 174 -13.57 3.10 1.76
C ILE A 174 -14.73 2.15 2.06
N CYS A 175 -14.45 1.00 2.64
CA CYS A 175 -15.45 0.03 3.03
C CYS A 175 -16.17 0.50 4.30
N THR A 176 -17.51 0.65 4.21
CA THR A 176 -18.38 1.05 5.33
C THR A 176 -19.41 -0.01 5.70
N ASP A 177 -19.31 -1.21 5.14
CA ASP A 177 -20.19 -2.34 5.39
C ASP A 177 -19.41 -3.48 6.04
N GLU A 178 -19.78 -3.85 7.26
CA GLU A 178 -19.12 -4.89 8.05
C GLU A 178 -19.18 -6.28 7.41
N ASN A 179 -20.23 -6.58 6.64
CA ASN A 179 -20.36 -7.87 5.96
C ASN A 179 -19.40 -7.93 4.75
N VAL A 180 -19.26 -6.83 4.03
CA VAL A 180 -18.27 -6.69 2.94
C VAL A 180 -16.85 -6.76 3.52
N ALA A 181 -16.58 -6.06 4.62
CA ALA A 181 -15.31 -6.08 5.34
C ALA A 181 -14.94 -7.50 5.81
N ALA A 182 -15.91 -8.24 6.36
CA ALA A 182 -15.70 -9.62 6.77
C ALA A 182 -15.31 -10.53 5.59
N ARG A 183 -15.87 -10.33 4.40
CA ARG A 183 -15.49 -11.08 3.20
C ARG A 183 -14.07 -10.75 2.73
N PHE A 184 -13.62 -9.51 2.87
CA PHE A 184 -12.21 -9.18 2.65
C PHE A 184 -11.30 -9.84 3.68
N ALA A 185 -11.71 -9.87 4.95
CA ALA A 185 -11.00 -10.58 6.01
C ALA A 185 -10.92 -12.11 5.77
N ASP A 186 -11.96 -12.72 5.17
CA ASP A 186 -11.97 -14.14 4.78
C ASP A 186 -11.00 -14.44 3.64
N LEU A 187 -10.68 -13.45 2.79
CA LEU A 187 -9.58 -13.53 1.80
C LEU A 187 -8.20 -13.37 2.45
N GLY A 188 -8.12 -13.20 3.77
CA GLY A 188 -6.88 -13.00 4.50
C GLY A 188 -6.35 -11.57 4.47
N LEU A 189 -7.16 -10.60 4.03
CA LEU A 189 -6.81 -9.18 4.07
C LEU A 189 -7.06 -8.63 5.48
N GLU A 190 -6.17 -7.76 5.95
CA GLU A 190 -6.19 -7.26 7.33
C GLU A 190 -6.41 -5.75 7.38
N LEU A 191 -5.80 -5.01 6.46
CA LEU A 191 -5.82 -3.55 6.41
C LEU A 191 -6.48 -3.05 5.13
N GLU A 192 -7.07 -1.86 5.21
CA GLU A 192 -7.56 -1.09 4.07
C GLU A 192 -6.86 0.26 4.00
N ASN A 193 -6.29 0.59 2.85
CA ASN A 193 -5.70 1.89 2.56
C ASN A 193 -5.84 2.19 1.06
N MET A 194 -5.85 3.45 0.66
CA MET A 194 -6.16 3.82 -0.73
C MET A 194 -4.92 3.88 -1.64
N GLU A 195 -3.68 3.87 -1.11
CA GLU A 195 -2.45 4.17 -1.86
C GLU A 195 -1.39 3.07 -1.84
N SER A 196 -1.37 2.22 -0.81
CA SER A 196 -0.27 1.30 -0.54
C SER A 196 0.08 0.40 -1.73
N PHE A 197 -0.92 -0.18 -2.40
CA PHE A 197 -0.70 -0.98 -3.60
C PHE A 197 -0.06 -0.18 -4.73
N ALA A 198 -0.49 1.07 -4.94
CA ALA A 198 0.08 1.96 -5.96
C ALA A 198 1.55 2.27 -5.68
N VAL A 199 1.88 2.58 -4.42
CA VAL A 199 3.25 2.86 -3.99
C VAL A 199 4.16 1.66 -4.22
N LEU A 200 3.74 0.47 -3.77
CA LEU A 200 4.54 -0.75 -3.95
C LEU A 200 4.66 -1.14 -5.45
N SER A 201 3.61 -0.91 -6.24
CA SER A 201 3.64 -1.16 -7.70
C SER A 201 4.66 -0.29 -8.41
N VAL A 202 4.67 1.00 -8.10
CA VAL A 202 5.67 1.94 -8.64
C VAL A 202 7.07 1.56 -8.16
N ALA A 203 7.25 1.31 -6.87
CA ALA A 203 8.55 0.90 -6.33
C ALA A 203 9.10 -0.35 -7.02
N LYS A 204 8.27 -1.39 -7.22
CA LYS A 204 8.62 -2.62 -7.95
C LYS A 204 9.11 -2.31 -9.36
N ARG A 205 8.39 -1.45 -10.12
CA ARG A 205 8.76 -1.05 -11.49
C ARG A 205 10.09 -0.32 -11.55
N PHE A 206 10.40 0.47 -10.54
CA PHE A 206 11.66 1.23 -10.47
C PHE A 206 12.80 0.45 -9.78
N GLY A 207 12.56 -0.78 -9.33
CA GLY A 207 13.54 -1.60 -8.61
C GLY A 207 14.02 -0.92 -7.33
N ILE A 208 13.10 -0.32 -6.57
CA ILE A 208 13.35 0.37 -5.30
C ILE A 208 12.65 -0.42 -4.20
N SER A 209 13.34 -0.64 -3.07
CA SER A 209 12.68 -1.24 -1.91
C SER A 209 11.64 -0.29 -1.33
N ALA A 210 10.50 -0.81 -0.88
CA ALA A 210 9.48 0.03 -0.27
C ALA A 210 8.76 -0.69 0.87
N THR A 211 8.28 0.09 1.83
CA THR A 211 7.41 -0.35 2.92
C THR A 211 6.37 0.71 3.23
N CYS A 212 5.22 0.28 3.73
CA CYS A 212 4.15 1.15 4.19
C CYS A 212 4.04 1.03 5.72
N PHE A 213 4.03 2.16 6.44
CA PHE A 213 3.65 2.22 7.85
C PHE A 213 2.30 2.90 7.97
N LEU A 214 1.32 2.17 8.45
CA LEU A 214 -0.08 2.56 8.46
C LEU A 214 -0.62 2.57 9.89
N CYS A 215 -1.14 3.70 10.34
CA CYS A 215 -1.79 3.81 11.64
C CYS A 215 -3.29 3.56 11.50
N ALA A 216 -3.84 2.61 12.26
CA ALA A 216 -5.25 2.26 12.18
C ALA A 216 -6.13 3.34 12.80
N THR A 217 -7.08 3.89 12.03
CA THR A 217 -8.00 4.93 12.48
C THR A 217 -9.41 4.46 12.69
N ASN A 218 -9.82 3.38 12.02
CA ASN A 218 -11.20 2.90 12.03
C ASN A 218 -11.27 1.40 11.75
N PHE A 219 -12.36 0.80 12.14
CA PHE A 219 -12.81 -0.46 11.55
C PHE A 219 -13.58 -0.17 10.26
N CYS A 220 -13.58 -1.14 9.34
CA CYS A 220 -14.32 -1.05 8.07
C CYS A 220 -15.81 -1.38 8.31
N ASP A 221 -16.53 -0.46 8.94
CA ASP A 221 -17.93 -0.57 9.31
C ASP A 221 -18.68 0.75 9.04
N LYS A 222 -19.97 0.82 9.39
CA LYS A 222 -20.81 2.00 9.20
C LYS A 222 -20.28 3.28 9.88
N ASN A 223 -19.41 3.15 10.87
CA ASN A 223 -18.83 4.27 11.60
C ASN A 223 -17.44 4.67 11.07
N ALA A 224 -16.95 4.02 10.00
CA ALA A 224 -15.58 4.18 9.51
C ALA A 224 -15.15 5.65 9.35
N HIS A 225 -15.99 6.46 8.69
CA HIS A 225 -15.68 7.88 8.48
C HIS A 225 -15.64 8.68 9.78
N GLN A 226 -16.59 8.46 10.70
CA GLN A 226 -16.63 9.16 11.97
C GLN A 226 -15.41 8.79 12.84
N SER A 227 -15.07 7.50 12.90
CA SER A 227 -13.88 7.01 13.63
C SER A 227 -12.59 7.58 13.05
N PHE A 228 -12.47 7.64 11.72
CA PHE A 228 -11.36 8.28 11.04
C PHE A 228 -11.21 9.75 11.50
N LEU A 229 -12.27 10.55 11.48
CA LEU A 229 -12.22 11.95 11.90
C LEU A 229 -11.81 12.10 13.37
N GLN A 230 -12.26 11.21 14.24
CA GLN A 230 -11.92 11.23 15.68
C GLN A 230 -10.45 10.86 15.94
N ASN A 231 -9.93 9.87 15.21
CA ASN A 231 -8.62 9.27 15.48
C ASN A 231 -7.48 9.86 14.63
N HIS A 232 -7.80 10.55 13.55
CA HIS A 232 -6.85 10.98 12.53
C HIS A 232 -5.70 11.85 13.12
N ALA A 233 -6.00 12.82 13.97
CA ALA A 233 -4.97 13.70 14.54
C ALA A 233 -3.99 12.89 15.43
N GLN A 234 -4.51 11.96 16.24
CA GLN A 234 -3.68 11.10 17.08
C GLN A 234 -2.87 10.11 16.24
N ALA A 235 -3.46 9.55 15.17
CA ALA A 235 -2.76 8.65 14.27
C ALA A 235 -1.56 9.33 13.59
N LYS A 236 -1.71 10.58 13.15
CA LYS A 236 -0.58 11.37 12.61
C LYS A 236 0.53 11.54 13.63
N LYS A 237 0.20 11.89 14.86
CA LYS A 237 1.19 12.02 15.94
C LYS A 237 1.90 10.71 16.24
N ASN A 238 1.16 9.59 16.27
CA ASN A 238 1.73 8.27 16.50
C ASN A 238 2.73 7.89 15.39
N LEU A 239 2.38 8.16 14.11
CA LEU A 239 3.29 7.93 12.97
C LEU A 239 4.56 8.76 13.07
N GLU A 240 4.47 10.04 13.43
CA GLU A 240 5.64 10.91 13.62
C GLU A 240 6.56 10.39 14.72
N LEU A 241 6.02 10.08 15.90
CA LEU A 241 6.78 9.52 17.03
C LEU A 241 7.44 8.19 16.66
N PHE A 242 6.70 7.30 16.00
CA PHE A 242 7.23 6.02 15.53
C PHE A 242 8.44 6.19 14.59
N LEU A 243 8.35 7.13 13.63
CA LEU A 243 9.46 7.38 12.70
C LEU A 243 10.67 7.99 13.41
N GLN A 244 10.48 8.87 14.41
CA GLN A 244 11.54 9.40 15.25
C GLN A 244 12.23 8.30 16.06
N GLU A 245 11.47 7.42 16.72
CA GLU A 245 11.99 6.26 17.46
C GLU A 245 12.80 5.30 16.58
N LYS A 246 12.42 5.17 15.31
CA LYS A 246 13.13 4.36 14.31
C LYS A 246 14.31 5.09 13.66
N ASN A 247 14.59 6.35 14.01
CA ASN A 247 15.59 7.23 13.39
C ASN A 247 15.42 7.33 11.86
N LEU A 248 14.18 7.44 11.41
CA LEU A 248 13.82 7.60 10.00
C LEU A 248 13.57 9.06 9.62
N ILE A 249 13.36 9.93 10.61
CA ILE A 249 13.23 11.40 10.51
C ILE A 249 13.94 12.07 11.67
#